data_59d4abd0f8eb4795165218bff0cd1a43
#
_entry.id   59d4abd0f8eb4795165218bff0cd1a43
#
_cell.length_a   1.000
_cell.length_b   1.000
_cell.length_c   1.000
_cell.angle_alpha   90.00
_cell.angle_beta   90.00
_cell.angle_gamma   90.00
#
_symmetry.space_group_name_H-M   'P 1'
#
loop_
_entity.id
_entity.type
_entity.pdbx_description
1 polymer ?
#
loop_
_entity_poly.entity_id
_entity_poly.type
_entity_poly.pdbx_seq_one_letter_code
_entity_poly.pdbx_strand_id
1 'polypeptide(L)'
;MKNVSLFPPIEPYNEFYLEVSSTHQLFVMESGNPNGKPVIIVHGGPGGGSSPITRQLFNPDVYRMIQFDQRGCGKSLPFLSLEENTTQALVSDMEKIREKLGIEKWVVFGGSWGTTLSLHYAIQYPERVIGLILRGIFLGRQEDTDWLYQKGASDFFPDQFAPYLNHISVEEQGDLVTAYYKRLTSDDASIRLEAARQWARWEGGIVTLLPRKTVGEESDEDMLAIAIMECHYFYHHCFVEDDNFILNHAHTLKEIPIKIVHGRYDVDCRPSGAYDLKQKLPHAELVFSNAAGHAQMEPTTVKELMRFAREFE
;
A
#
# COMPACT_ATOMS: atom_id res chain seq x y z
N MET A 1 5.39 -7.17 28.62
CA MET A 1 6.02 -6.97 27.28
C MET A 1 6.69 -5.61 27.32
N LYS A 2 7.98 -5.47 26.96
CA LYS A 2 8.61 -4.15 26.84
C LYS A 2 7.87 -3.41 25.73
N ASN A 3 7.31 -2.24 26.05
CA ASN A 3 6.72 -1.37 25.04
C ASN A 3 7.81 -1.03 24.02
N VAL A 4 7.62 -1.45 22.77
CA VAL A 4 8.47 -0.99 21.67
C VAL A 4 8.03 0.46 21.42
N SER A 5 8.87 1.43 21.75
CA SER A 5 8.62 2.82 21.42
C SER A 5 9.14 3.10 20.01
N LEU A 6 8.32 3.78 19.22
CA LEU A 6 8.73 4.35 17.93
C LEU A 6 9.91 5.30 18.10
N PHE A 7 10.69 5.50 17.06
CA PHE A 7 11.64 6.59 17.00
C PHE A 7 10.92 7.95 17.06
N PRO A 8 11.58 9.02 17.52
CA PRO A 8 10.98 10.35 17.52
C PRO A 8 10.50 10.78 16.12
N PRO A 9 9.43 11.60 16.04
CA PRO A 9 9.04 12.21 14.78
C PRO A 9 10.18 13.03 14.19
N ILE A 10 10.36 12.96 12.88
CA ILE A 10 11.33 13.75 12.13
C ILE A 10 10.67 14.37 10.91
N GLU A 11 11.13 15.55 10.54
CA GLU A 11 10.73 16.22 9.31
C GLU A 11 11.67 15.88 8.15
N PRO A 12 11.21 15.95 6.90
CA PRO A 12 12.07 15.85 5.74
C PRO A 12 13.13 16.96 5.73
N TYR A 13 14.34 16.63 5.38
CA TYR A 13 15.40 17.61 5.11
C TYR A 13 15.42 18.06 3.64
N ASN A 14 14.77 17.30 2.76
CA ASN A 14 14.63 17.61 1.33
C ASN A 14 13.25 17.20 0.84
N GLU A 15 12.62 18.08 0.07
CA GLU A 15 11.34 17.86 -0.59
C GLU A 15 11.41 18.44 -2.00
N PHE A 16 10.93 17.70 -2.99
CA PHE A 16 10.95 18.15 -4.38
C PHE A 16 9.90 17.45 -5.24
N TYR A 17 9.60 18.04 -6.39
CA TYR A 17 8.82 17.40 -7.43
C TYR A 17 9.73 16.79 -8.49
N LEU A 18 9.47 15.53 -8.85
CA LEU A 18 10.15 14.79 -9.91
C LEU A 18 9.21 14.59 -11.09
N GLU A 19 9.56 15.15 -12.25
CA GLU A 19 8.86 14.84 -13.50
C GLU A 19 9.12 13.39 -13.90
N VAL A 20 8.06 12.58 -13.98
CA VAL A 20 8.13 11.16 -14.33
C VAL A 20 7.50 10.84 -15.69
N SER A 21 6.70 11.76 -16.22
CA SER A 21 6.19 11.75 -17.59
C SER A 21 5.88 13.17 -18.02
N SER A 22 5.35 13.35 -19.26
CA SER A 22 4.86 14.66 -19.72
C SER A 22 3.67 15.17 -18.90
N THR A 23 2.96 14.29 -18.20
CA THR A 23 1.75 14.60 -17.44
C THR A 23 2.01 14.63 -15.93
N HIS A 24 2.88 13.76 -15.41
CA HIS A 24 2.99 13.51 -13.97
C HIS A 24 4.28 14.04 -13.34
N GLN A 25 4.10 14.68 -12.16
CA GLN A 25 5.17 15.06 -11.24
C GLN A 25 4.89 14.41 -9.88
N LEU A 26 5.83 13.62 -9.39
CA LEU A 26 5.73 13.00 -8.07
C LEU A 26 6.34 13.90 -7.00
N PHE A 27 5.64 14.01 -5.88
CA PHE A 27 6.19 14.64 -4.69
C PHE A 27 7.05 13.62 -3.93
N VAL A 28 8.33 13.95 -3.74
CA VAL A 28 9.34 13.09 -3.13
C VAL A 28 9.93 13.78 -1.91
N MET A 29 10.12 13.02 -0.84
CA MET A 29 10.67 13.49 0.43
C MET A 29 11.84 12.62 0.86
N GLU A 30 12.88 13.26 1.43
CA GLU A 30 14.00 12.59 2.06
C GLU A 30 14.11 12.98 3.53
N SER A 31 14.27 11.99 4.42
CA SER A 31 14.34 12.17 5.87
C SER A 31 15.46 11.33 6.49
N GLY A 32 15.86 11.65 7.72
CA GLY A 32 16.90 10.93 8.46
C GLY A 32 18.32 11.29 8.05
N ASN A 33 19.21 10.31 7.97
CA ASN A 33 20.62 10.53 7.65
C ASN A 33 20.87 10.59 6.14
N PRO A 34 21.28 11.73 5.57
CA PRO A 34 21.54 11.86 4.13
C PRO A 34 22.61 10.89 3.58
N ASN A 35 23.51 10.44 4.45
CA ASN A 35 24.58 9.49 4.10
C ASN A 35 24.29 8.06 4.60
N GLY A 36 23.08 7.83 5.11
CA GLY A 36 22.65 6.56 5.68
C GLY A 36 22.28 5.52 4.63
N LYS A 37 21.91 4.35 5.11
CA LYS A 37 21.39 3.25 4.27
C LYS A 37 20.06 3.66 3.64
N PRO A 38 19.95 3.66 2.31
CA PRO A 38 18.71 4.10 1.67
C PRO A 38 17.59 3.07 1.86
N VAL A 39 16.42 3.57 2.24
CA VAL A 39 15.16 2.82 2.26
C VAL A 39 14.08 3.62 1.56
N ILE A 40 13.43 3.00 0.56
CA ILE A 40 12.23 3.57 -0.04
C ILE A 40 11.00 3.03 0.68
N ILE A 41 10.09 3.93 1.04
CA ILE A 41 8.84 3.63 1.74
C ILE A 41 7.69 3.79 0.77
N VAL A 42 7.08 2.67 0.39
CA VAL A 42 6.01 2.57 -0.60
C VAL A 42 4.67 2.47 0.13
N HIS A 43 3.85 3.52 0.00
CA HIS A 43 2.55 3.58 0.66
C HIS A 43 1.51 2.65 0.03
N GLY A 44 0.46 2.36 0.79
CA GLY A 44 -0.68 1.54 0.38
C GLY A 44 -1.80 2.31 -0.30
N GLY A 45 -2.94 1.70 -0.38
CA GLY A 45 -4.10 2.03 -1.15
C GLY A 45 -4.21 1.10 -2.36
N PRO A 46 -3.91 1.55 -3.59
CA PRO A 46 -3.23 2.80 -4.01
C PRO A 46 -4.02 4.06 -3.64
N GLY A 47 -3.32 5.17 -3.48
CA GLY A 47 -4.00 6.45 -3.19
C GLY A 47 -3.88 6.95 -1.75
N GLY A 48 -3.33 6.13 -0.83
CA GLY A 48 -3.22 6.47 0.59
C GLY A 48 -2.22 7.60 0.92
N GLY A 49 -1.29 7.90 -0.01
CA GLY A 49 -0.26 8.92 0.20
C GLY A 49 0.77 8.55 1.28
N SER A 50 1.80 9.35 1.37
CA SER A 50 2.90 9.16 2.33
C SER A 50 2.49 9.57 3.74
N SER A 51 2.80 8.73 4.72
CA SER A 51 2.50 9.01 6.13
C SER A 51 3.76 9.33 6.95
N PRO A 52 3.81 10.46 7.68
CA PRO A 52 4.95 10.82 8.52
C PRO A 52 5.24 9.80 9.62
N ILE A 53 4.23 9.12 10.15
CA ILE A 53 4.40 8.14 11.22
C ILE A 53 5.23 6.92 10.79
N THR A 54 5.23 6.58 9.50
CA THR A 54 6.01 5.44 8.99
C THR A 54 7.52 5.66 9.14
N ARG A 55 7.99 6.92 9.11
CA ARG A 55 9.41 7.27 9.35
C ARG A 55 9.88 6.79 10.72
N GLN A 56 8.99 6.79 11.71
CA GLN A 56 9.30 6.43 13.09
C GLN A 56 9.57 4.91 13.30
N LEU A 57 9.41 4.10 12.25
CA LEU A 57 9.79 2.68 12.26
C LEU A 57 11.30 2.47 12.03
N PHE A 58 11.98 3.46 11.48
CA PHE A 58 13.37 3.40 11.06
C PHE A 58 14.24 4.30 11.92
N ASN A 59 15.45 3.84 12.25
CA ASN A 59 16.44 4.62 12.98
C ASN A 59 16.94 5.81 12.12
N PRO A 60 16.62 7.07 12.49
CA PRO A 60 16.96 8.23 11.68
C PRO A 60 18.47 8.51 11.58
N ASP A 61 19.29 7.97 12.49
CA ASP A 61 20.74 8.11 12.43
C ASP A 61 21.38 7.14 11.43
N VAL A 62 20.69 6.05 11.09
CA VAL A 62 21.17 4.98 10.23
C VAL A 62 20.59 5.06 8.81
N TYR A 63 19.31 5.41 8.70
CA TYR A 63 18.61 5.36 7.43
C TYR A 63 18.48 6.70 6.72
N ARG A 64 18.72 6.70 5.42
CA ARG A 64 18.21 7.70 4.46
C ARG A 64 16.86 7.22 3.98
N MET A 65 15.78 7.80 4.50
CA MET A 65 14.42 7.41 4.20
C MET A 65 13.87 8.23 3.04
N ILE A 66 13.42 7.54 2.00
CA ILE A 66 12.80 8.12 0.82
C ILE A 66 11.30 7.79 0.86
N GLN A 67 10.44 8.80 0.86
CA GLN A 67 9.00 8.66 0.68
C GLN A 67 8.58 9.41 -0.57
N PHE A 68 7.52 8.95 -1.21
CA PHE A 68 6.93 9.62 -2.36
C PHE A 68 5.43 9.37 -2.38
N ASP A 69 4.69 10.34 -2.87
CA ASP A 69 3.29 10.14 -3.19
C ASP A 69 3.18 9.57 -4.60
N GLN A 70 2.46 8.44 -4.76
CA GLN A 70 2.26 7.81 -6.06
C GLN A 70 1.39 8.71 -6.95
N ARG A 71 1.30 8.40 -8.25
CA ARG A 71 0.50 9.18 -9.18
C ARG A 71 -0.93 9.35 -8.70
N GLY A 72 -1.48 10.55 -8.85
CA GLY A 72 -2.87 10.86 -8.55
C GLY A 72 -3.22 11.06 -7.08
N CYS A 73 -2.29 10.93 -6.13
CA CYS A 73 -2.58 11.08 -4.71
C CYS A 73 -1.60 11.99 -3.97
N GLY A 74 -1.94 12.33 -2.74
CA GLY A 74 -1.15 13.18 -1.87
C GLY A 74 -0.84 14.52 -2.52
N LYS A 75 0.44 14.90 -2.53
CA LYS A 75 0.92 16.13 -3.17
C LYS A 75 1.40 15.92 -4.62
N SER A 76 1.37 14.70 -5.16
CA SER A 76 1.75 14.44 -6.55
C SER A 76 0.74 15.03 -7.54
N LEU A 77 1.21 15.44 -8.70
CA LEU A 77 0.43 16.17 -9.69
C LEU A 77 0.35 15.40 -11.03
N PRO A 78 -0.81 15.46 -11.74
CA PRO A 78 -2.09 16.06 -11.33
C PRO A 78 -2.79 15.19 -10.26
N PHE A 79 -3.40 15.82 -9.28
CA PHE A 79 -4.20 15.13 -8.26
C PHE A 79 -5.42 14.44 -8.88
N LEU A 80 -5.74 13.23 -8.46
CA LEU A 80 -6.80 12.34 -8.96
C LEU A 80 -6.67 11.93 -10.44
N SER A 81 -5.52 12.15 -11.07
CA SER A 81 -5.31 11.72 -12.47
C SER A 81 -5.21 10.21 -12.59
N LEU A 82 -6.01 9.66 -13.50
CA LEU A 82 -5.99 8.24 -13.89
C LEU A 82 -5.18 8.00 -15.18
N GLU A 83 -4.81 9.07 -15.89
CA GLU A 83 -4.02 9.00 -17.12
C GLU A 83 -2.66 8.39 -16.83
N GLU A 84 -2.22 7.43 -17.65
CA GLU A 84 -0.93 6.73 -17.47
C GLU A 84 -0.66 6.23 -16.05
N ASN A 85 -1.71 6.00 -15.24
CA ASN A 85 -1.59 5.56 -13.86
C ASN A 85 -1.80 4.05 -13.79
N THR A 86 -0.70 3.32 -13.96
CA THR A 86 -0.65 1.85 -14.03
C THR A 86 0.46 1.29 -13.16
N THR A 87 0.39 0.01 -12.80
CA THR A 87 1.43 -0.67 -12.01
C THR A 87 2.82 -0.53 -12.65
N GLN A 88 2.92 -0.71 -13.97
CA GLN A 88 4.18 -0.60 -14.71
C GLN A 88 4.73 0.83 -14.67
N ALA A 89 3.86 1.83 -14.76
CA ALA A 89 4.26 3.23 -14.64
C ALA A 89 4.82 3.52 -13.24
N LEU A 90 4.15 3.05 -12.18
CA LEU A 90 4.62 3.24 -10.80
C LEU A 90 5.96 2.52 -10.53
N VAL A 91 6.16 1.33 -11.10
CA VAL A 91 7.46 0.62 -11.02
C VAL A 91 8.55 1.43 -11.70
N SER A 92 8.29 1.99 -12.88
CA SER A 92 9.23 2.88 -13.59
C SER A 92 9.50 4.17 -12.80
N ASP A 93 8.49 4.71 -12.14
CA ASP A 93 8.62 5.91 -11.31
C ASP A 93 9.55 5.68 -10.11
N MET A 94 9.48 4.52 -9.45
CA MET A 94 10.41 4.16 -8.38
C MET A 94 11.86 4.13 -8.90
N GLU A 95 12.10 3.58 -10.09
CA GLU A 95 13.45 3.56 -10.69
C GLU A 95 13.95 4.97 -11.03
N LYS A 96 13.08 5.85 -11.54
CA LYS A 96 13.42 7.26 -11.78
C LYS A 96 13.77 8.02 -10.49
N ILE A 97 13.07 7.74 -9.38
CA ILE A 97 13.41 8.30 -8.06
C ILE A 97 14.80 7.82 -7.64
N ARG A 98 15.06 6.52 -7.74
CA ARG A 98 16.37 5.94 -7.39
C ARG A 98 17.52 6.59 -8.17
N GLU A 99 17.35 6.70 -9.49
CA GLU A 99 18.36 7.34 -10.38
C GLU A 99 18.55 8.81 -10.05
N LYS A 100 17.46 9.57 -9.85
CA LYS A 100 17.50 10.98 -9.48
C LYS A 100 18.28 11.22 -8.20
N LEU A 101 18.18 10.31 -7.23
CA LEU A 101 18.85 10.42 -5.93
C LEU A 101 20.25 9.80 -5.91
N GLY A 102 20.73 9.24 -7.04
CA GLY A 102 22.03 8.59 -7.17
C GLY A 102 22.19 7.34 -6.29
N ILE A 103 21.09 6.65 -6.00
CA ILE A 103 21.07 5.46 -5.15
C ILE A 103 21.36 4.23 -6.03
N GLU A 104 22.35 3.42 -5.68
CA GLU A 104 22.65 2.19 -6.41
C GLU A 104 21.64 1.09 -6.08
N LYS A 105 21.44 0.85 -4.78
CA LYS A 105 20.50 -0.15 -4.24
C LYS A 105 19.84 0.39 -2.98
N TRP A 106 18.65 -0.06 -2.66
CA TRP A 106 17.93 0.31 -1.45
C TRP A 106 17.19 -0.85 -0.79
N VAL A 107 16.88 -0.69 0.48
CA VAL A 107 15.85 -1.49 1.14
C VAL A 107 14.49 -0.99 0.64
N VAL A 108 13.56 -1.89 0.34
CA VAL A 108 12.21 -1.52 -0.08
C VAL A 108 11.23 -1.92 1.01
N PHE A 109 10.55 -0.94 1.57
CA PHE A 109 9.48 -1.13 2.55
C PHE A 109 8.13 -0.91 1.87
N GLY A 110 7.22 -1.88 1.99
CA GLY A 110 5.86 -1.77 1.45
C GLY A 110 4.81 -2.26 2.43
N GLY A 111 3.65 -1.60 2.44
CA GLY A 111 2.48 -2.02 3.21
C GLY A 111 1.22 -2.10 2.33
N SER A 112 0.39 -3.16 2.49
CA SER A 112 -0.83 -3.31 1.71
C SER A 112 -0.56 -3.32 0.20
N TRP A 113 -1.25 -2.51 -0.61
CA TRP A 113 -0.89 -2.25 -2.01
C TRP A 113 0.60 -1.98 -2.20
N GLY A 114 1.24 -1.27 -1.25
CA GLY A 114 2.68 -1.05 -1.31
C GLY A 114 3.50 -2.33 -1.36
N THR A 115 2.98 -3.47 -0.89
CA THR A 115 3.65 -4.78 -1.05
C THR A 115 3.55 -5.29 -2.47
N THR A 116 2.42 -5.10 -3.13
CA THR A 116 2.22 -5.42 -4.55
C THR A 116 3.23 -4.66 -5.39
N LEU A 117 3.26 -3.32 -5.23
CA LEU A 117 4.17 -2.46 -5.98
C LEU A 117 5.64 -2.76 -5.69
N SER A 118 6.00 -3.01 -4.41
CA SER A 118 7.36 -3.39 -4.01
C SER A 118 7.81 -4.72 -4.62
N LEU A 119 6.91 -5.71 -4.69
CA LEU A 119 7.20 -7.01 -5.28
C LEU A 119 7.33 -6.90 -6.82
N HIS A 120 6.47 -6.15 -7.49
CA HIS A 120 6.60 -5.87 -8.92
C HIS A 120 7.94 -5.17 -9.23
N TYR A 121 8.31 -4.17 -8.43
CA TYR A 121 9.60 -3.49 -8.57
C TYR A 121 10.78 -4.45 -8.37
N ALA A 122 10.77 -5.26 -7.31
CA ALA A 122 11.84 -6.19 -7.01
C ALA A 122 11.97 -7.32 -8.05
N ILE A 123 10.85 -7.77 -8.64
CA ILE A 123 10.85 -8.75 -9.74
C ILE A 123 11.50 -8.14 -10.99
N GLN A 124 11.22 -6.87 -11.29
CA GLN A 124 11.75 -6.20 -12.48
C GLN A 124 13.20 -5.74 -12.31
N TYR A 125 13.59 -5.31 -11.10
CA TYR A 125 14.92 -4.77 -10.77
C TYR A 125 15.55 -5.46 -9.54
N PRO A 126 15.72 -6.79 -9.56
CA PRO A 126 16.22 -7.51 -8.38
C PRO A 126 17.62 -7.05 -7.94
N GLU A 127 18.45 -6.59 -8.88
CA GLU A 127 19.79 -6.08 -8.60
C GLU A 127 19.78 -4.70 -7.90
N ARG A 128 18.64 -4.02 -7.82
CA ARG A 128 18.46 -2.72 -7.13
C ARG A 128 17.97 -2.85 -5.70
N VAL A 129 17.67 -4.08 -5.26
CA VAL A 129 17.06 -4.34 -3.94
C VAL A 129 18.07 -4.97 -2.99
N ILE A 130 18.32 -4.31 -1.86
CA ILE A 130 19.11 -4.84 -0.74
C ILE A 130 18.28 -5.87 0.03
N GLY A 131 17.00 -5.61 0.22
CA GLY A 131 16.05 -6.46 0.90
C GLY A 131 14.66 -5.87 0.91
N LEU A 132 13.68 -6.71 1.25
CA LEU A 132 12.27 -6.33 1.32
C LEU A 132 11.77 -6.41 2.76
N ILE A 133 11.05 -5.37 3.21
CA ILE A 133 10.26 -5.37 4.46
C ILE A 133 8.81 -5.16 4.06
N LEU A 134 7.99 -6.19 4.21
CA LEU A 134 6.61 -6.21 3.70
C LEU A 134 5.61 -6.40 4.84
N ARG A 135 4.54 -5.60 4.85
CA ARG A 135 3.46 -5.66 5.84
C ARG A 135 2.09 -5.76 5.18
N GLY A 136 1.28 -6.75 5.66
CA GLY A 136 -0.09 -6.90 5.14
C GLY A 136 -0.06 -7.20 3.64
N ILE A 137 0.47 -8.36 3.26
CA ILE A 137 0.64 -8.77 1.86
C ILE A 137 -0.69 -8.68 1.12
N PHE A 138 -0.70 -7.91 0.05
CA PHE A 138 -1.71 -7.88 -0.98
C PHE A 138 -1.06 -8.36 -2.29
N LEU A 139 -1.60 -9.40 -2.92
CA LEU A 139 -1.01 -9.93 -4.16
C LEU A 139 -1.61 -9.32 -5.42
N GLY A 140 -2.71 -8.57 -5.27
CA GLY A 140 -3.39 -7.87 -6.35
C GLY A 140 -4.15 -8.80 -7.30
N ARG A 141 -4.50 -10.01 -6.84
CA ARG A 141 -5.29 -10.99 -7.62
C ARG A 141 -6.76 -10.63 -7.62
N GLN A 142 -7.49 -11.11 -8.62
CA GLN A 142 -8.94 -10.92 -8.66
C GLN A 142 -9.63 -11.47 -7.41
N GLU A 143 -9.20 -12.64 -6.92
CA GLU A 143 -9.76 -13.22 -5.69
C GLU A 143 -9.49 -12.37 -4.43
N ASP A 144 -8.43 -11.56 -4.40
CA ASP A 144 -8.13 -10.66 -3.28
C ASP A 144 -9.04 -9.43 -3.35
N THR A 145 -9.29 -8.91 -4.56
CA THR A 145 -10.25 -7.83 -4.80
C THR A 145 -11.69 -8.28 -4.51
N ASP A 146 -12.10 -9.46 -4.99
CA ASP A 146 -13.43 -10.01 -4.75
C ASP A 146 -13.70 -10.26 -3.25
N TRP A 147 -12.68 -10.75 -2.53
CA TRP A 147 -12.77 -10.93 -1.09
C TRP A 147 -13.10 -9.63 -0.37
N LEU A 148 -12.43 -8.54 -0.74
CA LEU A 148 -12.57 -7.27 -0.04
C LEU A 148 -13.85 -6.53 -0.46
N TYR A 149 -14.14 -6.45 -1.76
CA TYR A 149 -15.14 -5.55 -2.30
C TYR A 149 -16.41 -6.22 -2.81
N GLN A 150 -16.42 -7.54 -3.01
CA GLN A 150 -17.62 -8.25 -3.48
C GLN A 150 -18.24 -9.13 -2.41
N LYS A 151 -17.49 -10.11 -1.91
CA LYS A 151 -17.97 -11.05 -0.88
C LYS A 151 -16.79 -11.76 -0.22
N GLY A 152 -16.78 -11.76 1.10
CA GLY A 152 -15.77 -12.42 1.92
C GLY A 152 -15.54 -11.65 3.21
N ALA A 153 -14.86 -10.50 3.15
CA ALA A 153 -14.73 -9.59 4.29
C ALA A 153 -16.08 -9.17 4.88
N SER A 154 -17.08 -9.01 4.01
CA SER A 154 -18.47 -8.73 4.38
C SER A 154 -19.11 -9.75 5.33
N ASP A 155 -18.65 -11.01 5.33
CA ASP A 155 -19.16 -12.05 6.23
C ASP A 155 -18.71 -11.82 7.69
N PHE A 156 -17.61 -11.07 7.89
CA PHE A 156 -17.09 -10.68 9.20
C PHE A 156 -17.65 -9.34 9.69
N PHE A 157 -17.96 -8.42 8.77
CA PHE A 157 -18.40 -7.05 9.06
C PHE A 157 -19.67 -6.70 8.25
N PRO A 158 -20.78 -7.46 8.39
CA PRO A 158 -21.99 -7.26 7.57
C PRO A 158 -22.66 -5.90 7.81
N ASP A 159 -22.53 -5.35 9.01
CA ASP A 159 -23.04 -4.04 9.40
C ASP A 159 -22.25 -2.88 8.77
N GLN A 160 -20.93 -3.04 8.62
CA GLN A 160 -20.07 -2.08 7.94
C GLN A 160 -20.21 -2.16 6.41
N PHE A 161 -20.44 -3.36 5.87
CA PHE A 161 -20.62 -3.58 4.44
C PHE A 161 -21.97 -3.10 3.92
N ALA A 162 -23.03 -3.15 4.74
CA ALA A 162 -24.38 -2.82 4.30
C ALA A 162 -24.51 -1.39 3.70
N PRO A 163 -23.95 -0.32 4.27
CA PRO A 163 -23.98 1.00 3.64
C PRO A 163 -23.26 1.06 2.28
N TYR A 164 -22.11 0.38 2.16
CA TYR A 164 -21.35 0.26 0.91
C TYR A 164 -22.19 -0.46 -0.16
N LEU A 165 -22.78 -1.61 0.16
CA LEU A 165 -23.63 -2.38 -0.75
C LEU A 165 -24.88 -1.60 -1.15
N ASN A 166 -25.59 -1.01 -0.19
CA ASN A 166 -26.87 -0.32 -0.41
C ASN A 166 -26.74 1.00 -1.17
N HIS A 167 -25.52 1.54 -1.30
CA HIS A 167 -25.25 2.69 -2.17
C HIS A 167 -25.40 2.33 -3.67
N ILE A 168 -25.30 1.05 -4.00
CA ILE A 168 -25.39 0.52 -5.36
C ILE A 168 -26.78 -0.06 -5.59
N SER A 169 -27.39 0.24 -6.75
CA SER A 169 -28.69 -0.33 -7.13
C SER A 169 -28.63 -1.85 -7.21
N VAL A 170 -29.70 -2.53 -6.87
CA VAL A 170 -29.75 -4.00 -6.79
C VAL A 170 -29.29 -4.66 -8.10
N GLU A 171 -29.61 -4.04 -9.24
CA GLU A 171 -29.27 -4.52 -10.57
C GLU A 171 -27.76 -4.49 -10.84
N GLU A 172 -27.01 -3.60 -10.15
CA GLU A 172 -25.57 -3.44 -10.32
C GLU A 172 -24.75 -4.15 -9.23
N GLN A 173 -25.39 -4.71 -8.19
CA GLN A 173 -24.67 -5.34 -7.05
C GLN A 173 -23.94 -6.64 -7.41
N GLY A 174 -24.14 -7.15 -8.62
CA GLY A 174 -23.42 -8.33 -9.13
C GLY A 174 -21.92 -8.07 -9.39
N ASP A 175 -21.53 -6.80 -9.58
CA ASP A 175 -20.12 -6.37 -9.74
C ASP A 175 -19.96 -4.97 -9.13
N LEU A 176 -19.62 -4.97 -7.84
CA LEU A 176 -19.54 -3.73 -7.05
C LEU A 176 -18.37 -2.84 -7.49
N VAL A 177 -17.23 -3.43 -7.86
CA VAL A 177 -16.07 -2.64 -8.34
C VAL A 177 -16.43 -1.88 -9.61
N THR A 178 -17.06 -2.53 -10.59
CA THR A 178 -17.54 -1.86 -11.80
C THR A 178 -18.59 -0.80 -11.49
N ALA A 179 -19.52 -1.08 -10.58
CA ALA A 179 -20.57 -0.14 -10.20
C ALA A 179 -20.01 1.12 -9.51
N TYR A 180 -19.02 0.95 -8.64
CA TYR A 180 -18.32 2.06 -8.00
C TYR A 180 -17.43 2.83 -8.99
N TYR A 181 -16.72 2.13 -9.90
CA TYR A 181 -15.88 2.77 -10.91
C TYR A 181 -16.67 3.78 -11.76
N LYS A 182 -17.87 3.42 -12.20
CA LYS A 182 -18.78 4.34 -12.93
C LYS A 182 -19.09 5.60 -12.13
N ARG A 183 -19.27 5.49 -10.81
CA ARG A 183 -19.61 6.62 -9.93
C ARG A 183 -18.36 7.46 -9.62
N LEU A 184 -17.26 6.81 -9.32
CA LEU A 184 -15.99 7.46 -8.98
C LEU A 184 -15.33 8.17 -10.17
N THR A 185 -15.68 7.80 -11.41
CA THR A 185 -15.23 8.46 -12.65
C THR A 185 -16.32 9.35 -13.28
N SER A 186 -17.44 9.59 -12.59
CA SER A 186 -18.51 10.50 -13.04
C SER A 186 -18.01 11.94 -13.17
N ASP A 187 -18.53 12.70 -14.13
CA ASP A 187 -18.29 14.14 -14.24
C ASP A 187 -18.95 14.93 -13.09
N ASP A 188 -19.98 14.37 -12.44
CA ASP A 188 -20.65 14.98 -11.28
C ASP A 188 -19.82 14.78 -10.01
N ALA A 189 -19.28 15.88 -9.45
CA ALA A 189 -18.48 15.85 -8.24
C ALA A 189 -19.23 15.34 -7.00
N SER A 190 -20.56 15.53 -6.94
CA SER A 190 -21.37 15.06 -5.81
C SER A 190 -21.50 13.54 -5.82
N ILE A 191 -21.68 12.93 -7.00
CA ILE A 191 -21.73 11.48 -7.19
C ILE A 191 -20.37 10.87 -6.83
N ARG A 192 -19.26 11.46 -7.32
CA ARG A 192 -17.92 10.99 -6.98
C ARG A 192 -17.66 10.99 -5.49
N LEU A 193 -17.97 12.12 -4.83
CA LEU A 193 -17.68 12.27 -3.41
C LEU A 193 -18.50 11.31 -2.55
N GLU A 194 -19.80 11.13 -2.86
CA GLU A 194 -20.62 10.20 -2.09
C GLU A 194 -20.16 8.75 -2.25
N ALA A 195 -19.84 8.33 -3.48
CA ALA A 195 -19.27 7.02 -3.74
C ALA A 195 -17.91 6.84 -3.00
N ALA A 196 -17.04 7.84 -3.01
CA ALA A 196 -15.77 7.82 -2.32
C ALA A 196 -15.94 7.66 -0.80
N ARG A 197 -16.91 8.35 -0.20
CA ARG A 197 -17.23 8.21 1.21
C ARG A 197 -17.68 6.81 1.59
N GLN A 198 -18.50 6.16 0.76
CA GLN A 198 -18.95 4.78 1.03
C GLN A 198 -17.79 3.79 0.88
N TRP A 199 -16.96 3.94 -0.14
CA TRP A 199 -15.77 3.12 -0.36
C TRP A 199 -14.78 3.23 0.79
N ALA A 200 -14.33 4.43 1.11
CA ALA A 200 -13.33 4.68 2.16
C ALA A 200 -13.83 4.25 3.56
N ARG A 201 -15.12 4.45 3.85
CA ARG A 201 -15.71 3.99 5.13
C ARG A 201 -15.73 2.49 5.27
N TRP A 202 -16.05 1.77 4.18
CA TRP A 202 -16.03 0.31 4.19
C TRP A 202 -14.64 -0.19 4.56
N GLU A 203 -13.62 0.17 3.82
CA GLU A 203 -12.26 -0.28 4.07
C GLU A 203 -11.73 0.22 5.42
N GLY A 204 -11.82 1.52 5.67
CA GLY A 204 -11.39 2.12 6.95
C GLY A 204 -12.04 1.49 8.18
N GLY A 205 -13.23 0.92 8.04
CA GLY A 205 -13.97 0.23 9.11
C GLY A 205 -13.39 -1.13 9.51
N ILE A 206 -12.64 -1.79 8.62
CA ILE A 206 -12.20 -3.17 8.80
C ILE A 206 -10.67 -3.35 8.95
N VAL A 207 -9.89 -2.30 8.73
CA VAL A 207 -8.41 -2.39 8.76
C VAL A 207 -7.81 -2.67 10.14
N THR A 208 -8.53 -2.42 11.22
CA THR A 208 -8.02 -2.64 12.60
C THR A 208 -8.69 -3.83 13.27
N LEU A 209 -7.91 -4.56 14.10
CA LEU A 209 -8.47 -5.66 14.90
C LEU A 209 -9.60 -5.21 15.82
N LEU A 210 -9.43 -4.07 16.47
CA LEU A 210 -10.46 -3.47 17.33
C LEU A 210 -10.99 -2.20 16.66
N PRO A 211 -12.31 -1.94 16.74
CA PRO A 211 -12.90 -0.77 16.13
C PRO A 211 -12.21 0.52 16.58
N ARG A 212 -11.91 1.41 15.64
CA ARG A 212 -11.40 2.75 15.95
C ARG A 212 -12.55 3.63 16.42
N LYS A 213 -12.27 4.53 17.37
CA LYS A 213 -13.25 5.51 17.86
C LYS A 213 -13.55 6.63 16.85
N THR A 214 -12.73 6.76 15.80
CA THR A 214 -12.70 7.90 14.86
C THR A 214 -12.65 7.46 13.40
N VAL A 215 -13.49 6.50 12.99
CA VAL A 215 -13.69 6.20 11.57
C VAL A 215 -14.53 7.32 10.97
N GLY A 216 -13.94 8.12 10.05
CA GLY A 216 -14.64 9.18 9.31
C GLY A 216 -14.17 10.61 9.58
N GLU A 217 -12.98 10.80 10.15
CA GLU A 217 -12.31 12.12 10.25
C GLU A 217 -11.34 12.40 9.08
N GLU A 218 -11.33 11.52 8.07
CA GLU A 218 -10.54 11.72 6.85
C GLU A 218 -11.15 12.85 6.02
N SER A 219 -10.29 13.65 5.37
CA SER A 219 -10.76 14.73 4.51
C SER A 219 -11.47 14.17 3.28
N ASP A 220 -12.35 14.96 2.66
CA ASP A 220 -12.97 14.59 1.39
C ASP A 220 -11.92 14.32 0.29
N GLU A 221 -10.78 15.03 0.33
CA GLU A 221 -9.67 14.83 -0.60
C GLU A 221 -9.00 13.46 -0.38
N ASP A 222 -8.75 13.06 0.86
CA ASP A 222 -8.17 11.74 1.19
C ASP A 222 -9.12 10.62 0.78
N MET A 223 -10.42 10.76 1.09
CA MET A 223 -11.43 9.77 0.69
C MET A 223 -11.56 9.65 -0.84
N LEU A 224 -11.50 10.76 -1.57
CA LEU A 224 -11.49 10.75 -3.04
C LEU A 224 -10.23 10.07 -3.58
N ALA A 225 -9.05 10.40 -3.03
CA ALA A 225 -7.80 9.83 -3.50
C ALA A 225 -7.75 8.32 -3.31
N ILE A 226 -8.09 7.83 -2.10
CA ILE A 226 -8.08 6.40 -1.81
C ILE A 226 -9.10 5.67 -2.70
N ALA A 227 -10.35 6.11 -2.72
CA ALA A 227 -11.42 5.41 -3.43
C ALA A 227 -11.22 5.41 -4.96
N ILE A 228 -10.83 6.55 -5.55
CA ILE A 228 -10.65 6.66 -7.01
C ILE A 228 -9.44 5.83 -7.45
N MET A 229 -8.31 5.92 -6.74
CA MET A 229 -7.11 5.17 -7.11
C MET A 229 -7.31 3.67 -6.92
N GLU A 230 -7.79 3.22 -5.77
CA GLU A 230 -8.05 1.79 -5.53
C GLU A 230 -9.01 1.20 -6.55
N CYS A 231 -10.17 1.84 -6.72
CA CYS A 231 -11.17 1.35 -7.66
C CYS A 231 -10.66 1.32 -9.11
N HIS A 232 -9.83 2.30 -9.51
CA HIS A 232 -9.17 2.31 -10.82
C HIS A 232 -8.26 1.09 -11.01
N TYR A 233 -7.40 0.80 -10.01
CA TYR A 233 -6.51 -0.36 -10.11
C TYR A 233 -7.27 -1.67 -10.07
N PHE A 234 -8.28 -1.81 -9.22
CA PHE A 234 -9.05 -3.04 -9.10
C PHE A 234 -9.95 -3.29 -10.31
N TYR A 235 -10.57 -2.25 -10.86
CA TYR A 235 -11.35 -2.34 -12.10
C TYR A 235 -10.49 -2.79 -13.29
N HIS A 236 -9.22 -2.39 -13.32
CA HIS A 236 -8.26 -2.78 -14.35
C HIS A 236 -7.37 -3.97 -13.95
N HIS A 237 -7.77 -4.81 -12.99
CA HIS A 237 -7.02 -5.99 -12.54
C HIS A 237 -5.56 -5.68 -12.21
N CYS A 238 -5.32 -4.57 -11.50
CA CYS A 238 -4.00 -4.05 -11.15
C CYS A 238 -3.06 -3.87 -12.38
N PHE A 239 -3.61 -3.75 -13.58
CA PHE A 239 -2.87 -3.63 -14.85
C PHE A 239 -1.90 -4.79 -15.13
N VAL A 240 -2.23 -5.99 -14.69
CA VAL A 240 -1.46 -7.22 -14.95
C VAL A 240 -2.31 -8.23 -15.71
N GLU A 241 -1.72 -8.86 -16.73
CA GLU A 241 -2.40 -9.90 -17.50
C GLU A 241 -2.43 -11.25 -16.76
N ASP A 242 -1.38 -11.55 -16.02
CA ASP A 242 -1.26 -12.77 -15.21
C ASP A 242 -1.73 -12.48 -13.78
N ASP A 243 -2.91 -12.95 -13.42
CA ASP A 243 -3.51 -12.79 -12.09
C ASP A 243 -2.61 -13.31 -10.93
N ASN A 244 -1.71 -14.24 -11.22
CA ASN A 244 -0.73 -14.76 -10.28
C ASN A 244 0.70 -14.27 -10.56
N PHE A 245 0.88 -13.13 -11.20
CA PHE A 245 2.17 -12.59 -11.63
C PHE A 245 3.23 -12.68 -10.54
N ILE A 246 2.96 -12.18 -9.35
CA ILE A 246 3.92 -12.17 -8.23
C ILE A 246 4.34 -13.60 -7.86
N LEU A 247 3.39 -14.52 -7.71
CA LEU A 247 3.68 -15.90 -7.31
C LEU A 247 4.43 -16.68 -8.41
N ASN A 248 4.11 -16.40 -9.68
CA ASN A 248 4.75 -17.06 -10.82
C ASN A 248 6.19 -16.55 -11.05
N HIS A 249 6.47 -15.29 -10.69
CA HIS A 249 7.79 -14.68 -10.82
C HIS A 249 8.58 -14.62 -9.51
N ALA A 250 8.06 -15.17 -8.41
CA ALA A 250 8.72 -15.16 -7.10
C ALA A 250 10.15 -15.74 -7.13
N HIS A 251 10.42 -16.68 -8.04
CA HIS A 251 11.74 -17.29 -8.21
C HIS A 251 12.87 -16.28 -8.50
N THR A 252 12.56 -15.11 -9.07
CA THR A 252 13.53 -14.04 -9.33
C THR A 252 14.04 -13.38 -8.04
N LEU A 253 13.30 -13.52 -6.94
CA LEU A 253 13.59 -12.92 -5.64
C LEU A 253 14.40 -13.84 -4.70
N LYS A 254 14.85 -15.00 -5.17
CA LYS A 254 15.47 -16.05 -4.35
C LYS A 254 16.73 -15.62 -3.58
N GLU A 255 17.46 -14.62 -4.09
CA GLU A 255 18.69 -14.10 -3.47
C GLU A 255 18.45 -12.84 -2.61
N ILE A 256 17.22 -12.31 -2.60
CA ILE A 256 16.89 -11.09 -1.87
C ILE A 256 16.41 -11.45 -0.47
N PRO A 257 17.00 -10.93 0.62
CA PRO A 257 16.45 -11.06 1.96
C PRO A 257 15.04 -10.48 2.06
N ILE A 258 14.05 -11.26 2.51
CA ILE A 258 12.65 -10.86 2.58
C ILE A 258 12.11 -11.08 3.98
N LYS A 259 11.55 -10.02 4.56
CA LYS A 259 10.92 -10.00 5.87
C LYS A 259 9.46 -9.62 5.73
N ILE A 260 8.55 -10.45 6.20
CA ILE A 260 7.10 -10.29 6.06
C ILE A 260 6.47 -10.31 7.45
N VAL A 261 5.70 -9.29 7.80
CA VAL A 261 4.77 -9.31 8.92
C VAL A 261 3.34 -9.17 8.40
N HIS A 262 2.45 -10.02 8.88
CA HIS A 262 1.04 -10.01 8.48
C HIS A 262 0.15 -10.18 9.71
N GLY A 263 -0.92 -9.40 9.83
CA GLY A 263 -1.87 -9.54 10.93
C GLY A 263 -2.57 -10.91 10.89
N ARG A 264 -2.64 -11.59 12.03
CA ARG A 264 -3.33 -12.89 12.10
C ARG A 264 -4.82 -12.76 11.78
N TYR A 265 -5.41 -11.64 12.13
CA TYR A 265 -6.83 -11.34 11.96
C TYR A 265 -7.04 -10.22 10.93
N ASP A 266 -6.15 -10.16 9.95
CA ASP A 266 -6.27 -9.26 8.81
C ASP A 266 -7.42 -9.74 7.92
N VAL A 267 -8.53 -8.98 7.95
CA VAL A 267 -9.73 -9.25 7.14
C VAL A 267 -9.69 -8.48 5.84
N ASP A 268 -8.90 -7.42 5.78
CA ASP A 268 -8.67 -6.62 4.58
C ASP A 268 -7.85 -7.45 3.57
N CYS A 269 -6.58 -7.69 3.88
CA CYS A 269 -5.73 -8.57 3.08
C CYS A 269 -5.62 -9.95 3.75
N ARG A 270 -6.09 -11.00 3.07
CA ARG A 270 -6.13 -12.34 3.66
C ARG A 270 -4.74 -12.85 4.05
N PRO A 271 -4.58 -13.42 5.26
CA PRO A 271 -3.31 -14.06 5.68
C PRO A 271 -2.86 -15.22 4.76
N SER A 272 -3.79 -15.81 4.00
CA SER A 272 -3.46 -16.84 2.99
C SER A 272 -2.53 -16.31 1.91
N GLY A 273 -2.71 -15.08 1.43
CA GLY A 273 -1.82 -14.48 0.42
C GLY A 273 -0.36 -14.37 0.91
N ALA A 274 -0.15 -13.99 2.18
CA ALA A 274 1.18 -13.97 2.78
C ALA A 274 1.77 -15.39 2.90
N TYR A 275 0.93 -16.37 3.20
CA TYR A 275 1.36 -17.76 3.29
C TYR A 275 1.70 -18.34 1.91
N ASP A 276 0.90 -18.05 0.88
CA ASP A 276 1.16 -18.45 -0.51
C ASP A 276 2.50 -17.92 -1.00
N LEU A 277 2.77 -16.63 -0.73
CA LEU A 277 4.05 -16.00 -1.06
C LEU A 277 5.22 -16.69 -0.33
N LYS A 278 5.06 -16.99 0.97
CA LYS A 278 6.06 -17.73 1.76
C LYS A 278 6.34 -19.13 1.18
N GLN A 279 5.33 -19.84 0.66
CA GLN A 279 5.52 -21.14 0.02
C GLN A 279 6.38 -21.04 -1.27
N LYS A 280 6.28 -19.93 -1.99
CA LYS A 280 7.11 -19.65 -3.17
C LYS A 280 8.51 -19.15 -2.81
N LEU A 281 8.68 -18.57 -1.62
CA LEU A 281 9.91 -17.96 -1.12
C LEU A 281 10.30 -18.58 0.24
N PRO A 282 10.78 -19.83 0.25
CA PRO A 282 11.08 -20.55 1.50
C PRO A 282 12.15 -19.88 2.37
N HIS A 283 13.02 -19.03 1.79
CA HIS A 283 14.03 -18.25 2.51
C HIS A 283 13.44 -16.98 3.19
N ALA A 284 12.27 -16.50 2.76
CA ALA A 284 11.64 -15.35 3.39
C ALA A 284 11.25 -15.65 4.84
N GLU A 285 11.41 -14.69 5.74
CA GLU A 285 10.86 -14.77 7.09
C GLU A 285 9.41 -14.25 7.08
N LEU A 286 8.46 -15.08 7.49
CA LEU A 286 7.06 -14.68 7.66
C LEU A 286 6.68 -14.77 9.15
N VAL A 287 6.21 -13.66 9.69
CA VAL A 287 5.65 -13.58 11.04
C VAL A 287 4.18 -13.19 10.96
N PHE A 288 3.30 -14.05 11.48
CA PHE A 288 1.93 -13.66 11.74
C PHE A 288 1.84 -12.92 13.08
N SER A 289 1.49 -11.66 13.02
CA SER A 289 1.31 -10.81 14.20
C SER A 289 0.04 -11.21 14.94
N ASN A 290 0.21 -11.80 16.12
CA ASN A 290 -0.88 -12.40 16.89
C ASN A 290 -1.85 -11.38 17.43
N ALA A 291 -2.62 -10.81 17.51
CA ALA A 291 -3.47 -9.74 17.99
C ALA A 291 -3.32 -8.48 17.11
N ALA A 292 -3.38 -8.70 15.79
CA ALA A 292 -3.36 -7.62 14.81
C ALA A 292 -4.29 -7.93 13.63
N GLY A 293 -4.95 -6.91 13.12
CA GLY A 293 -5.60 -6.83 11.81
C GLY A 293 -4.63 -6.32 10.74
N HIS A 294 -5.15 -5.50 9.83
CA HIS A 294 -4.38 -4.94 8.72
C HIS A 294 -3.48 -3.77 9.12
N ALA A 295 -3.92 -2.93 10.07
CA ALA A 295 -3.28 -1.64 10.33
C ALA A 295 -1.81 -1.76 10.75
N GLN A 296 -0.95 -0.94 10.11
CA GLN A 296 0.50 -0.90 10.36
C GLN A 296 0.84 -0.60 11.82
N MET A 297 0.07 0.28 12.47
CA MET A 297 0.40 0.80 13.79
C MET A 297 -0.15 -0.05 14.95
N GLU A 298 -0.62 -1.26 14.68
CA GLU A 298 -0.96 -2.19 15.75
C GLU A 298 0.30 -2.67 16.49
N PRO A 299 0.29 -2.72 17.83
CA PRO A 299 1.51 -2.86 18.63
C PRO A 299 2.38 -4.06 18.29
N THR A 300 1.75 -5.21 17.98
CA THR A 300 2.47 -6.44 17.62
C THR A 300 3.08 -6.37 16.22
N THR A 301 2.43 -5.66 15.30
CA THR A 301 2.94 -5.39 13.96
C THR A 301 4.11 -4.40 13.99
N VAL A 302 3.98 -3.28 14.71
CA VAL A 302 5.06 -2.31 14.91
C VAL A 302 6.32 -2.97 15.47
N LYS A 303 6.17 -3.85 16.46
CA LYS A 303 7.29 -4.57 17.06
C LYS A 303 8.09 -5.34 16.02
N GLU A 304 7.43 -6.08 15.15
CA GLU A 304 8.11 -6.88 14.13
C GLU A 304 8.69 -5.99 13.01
N LEU A 305 7.99 -4.94 12.59
CA LEU A 305 8.51 -3.99 11.61
C LEU A 305 9.80 -3.32 12.08
N MET A 306 9.84 -2.85 13.33
CA MET A 306 11.05 -2.26 13.90
C MET A 306 12.18 -3.27 14.10
N ARG A 307 11.85 -4.54 14.39
CA ARG A 307 12.84 -5.62 14.43
C ARG A 307 13.44 -5.83 13.04
N PHE A 308 12.61 -5.95 12.01
CA PHE A 308 13.05 -6.12 10.63
C PHE A 308 13.90 -4.94 10.14
N ALA A 309 13.48 -3.71 10.45
CA ALA A 309 14.26 -2.53 10.11
C ALA A 309 15.67 -2.61 10.74
N ARG A 310 15.80 -3.02 12.01
CA ARG A 310 17.11 -3.19 12.66
C ARG A 310 17.98 -4.29 12.05
N GLU A 311 17.39 -5.33 11.51
CA GLU A 311 18.14 -6.41 10.86
C GLU A 311 18.78 -5.97 9.53
N PHE A 312 18.32 -4.87 8.98
CA PHE A 312 18.90 -4.24 7.78
C PHE A 312 19.83 -3.04 8.09
N GLU A 313 20.05 -2.67 9.37
CA GLU A 313 20.99 -1.60 9.80
C GLU A 313 22.49 -1.88 9.49
#